data_02e2759666b3d5def387028293b61719
#
_entry.id   02e2759666b3d5def387028293b61719
#
_cell.length_a   1.000
_cell.length_b   1.000
_cell.length_c   1.000
_cell.angle_alpha   90.00
_cell.angle_beta   90.00
_cell.angle_gamma   90.00
#
_symmetry.space_group_name_H-M   'P 1'
#
loop_
_entity.id
_entity.type
_entity.pdbx_description
1 polymer ?
#
loop_
_entity_poly.entity_id
_entity_poly.type
_entity_poly.pdbx_seq_one_letter_code
_entity_poly.pdbx_strand_id
1 'polypeptide(L)'
;MVGLGFHSTWYWDGRMATLEAVSNAAWKGQLGADPATVVAALNAVPVYKAMFVRAFNEPATVDNVPKALATFFRTLNTGNSAFDKDAAGDKAALSKDAKAGKELFSKGGCVSCHVPPLFSDFAFHGLGIGDDAGRMDATKEEKDKGLFKTPTLRNVALTAPYFHDGSAKTLDEAIALMAKGGNKVATPDPLLKPVKWNAKQLAQVKAFLEALNGELTYPDAPRLP
;
A
#
# COMPACT_ATOMS: atom_id res chain seq x y z
N MET A 1 0.74 5.42 5.50
CA MET A 1 0.30 4.75 4.26
C MET A 1 0.09 5.83 3.21
N VAL A 2 0.66 5.68 2.00
CA VAL A 2 0.60 6.70 0.94
C VAL A 2 0.08 6.07 -0.36
N GLY A 3 -0.38 6.91 -1.30
CA GLY A 3 -0.86 6.43 -2.59
C GLY A 3 -2.21 5.70 -2.56
N LEU A 4 -2.99 5.87 -1.49
CA LEU A 4 -4.28 5.19 -1.32
C LEU A 4 -5.30 5.53 -2.42
N GLY A 5 -5.16 6.69 -3.07
CA GLY A 5 -6.04 7.12 -4.15
C GLY A 5 -5.95 6.28 -5.42
N PHE A 6 -4.91 5.47 -5.58
CA PHE A 6 -4.68 4.63 -6.77
C PHE A 6 -5.23 3.21 -6.63
N HIS A 7 -5.72 2.82 -5.46
CA HIS A 7 -6.26 1.49 -5.23
C HIS A 7 -7.69 1.39 -5.72
N SER A 8 -8.08 0.21 -6.22
CA SER A 8 -9.46 -0.15 -6.57
C SER A 8 -10.19 -0.88 -5.42
N THR A 9 -9.42 -1.49 -4.51
CA THR A 9 -9.91 -2.16 -3.29
C THR A 9 -8.93 -1.93 -2.16
N TRP A 10 -9.39 -2.00 -0.91
CA TRP A 10 -8.58 -1.73 0.28
C TRP A 10 -8.54 -2.93 1.20
N TYR A 11 -7.60 -2.90 2.16
CA TYR A 11 -7.09 -4.01 2.97
C TYR A 11 -6.33 -5.05 2.13
N TRP A 12 -5.65 -5.96 2.82
CA TRP A 12 -4.86 -7.01 2.20
C TRP A 12 -5.71 -8.00 1.39
N ASP A 13 -6.92 -8.28 1.84
CA ASP A 13 -7.89 -9.18 1.24
C ASP A 13 -8.84 -8.50 0.24
N GLY A 14 -8.77 -7.18 0.13
CA GLY A 14 -9.60 -6.39 -0.79
C GLY A 14 -11.08 -6.29 -0.40
N ARG A 15 -11.42 -6.55 0.88
CA ARG A 15 -12.82 -6.56 1.34
C ARG A 15 -13.54 -5.21 1.30
N MET A 16 -12.82 -4.11 1.17
CA MET A 16 -13.42 -2.77 1.07
C MET A 16 -13.34 -2.24 -0.34
N ALA A 17 -14.49 -1.85 -0.89
CA ALA A 17 -14.63 -1.38 -2.26
C ALA A 17 -14.40 0.13 -2.43
N THR A 18 -14.41 0.91 -1.33
CA THR A 18 -14.19 2.35 -1.37
C THR A 18 -13.36 2.82 -0.17
N LEU A 19 -12.62 3.91 -0.34
CA LEU A 19 -11.83 4.49 0.74
C LEU A 19 -12.73 5.12 1.84
N GLU A 20 -13.93 5.54 1.46
CA GLU A 20 -14.98 5.98 2.37
C GLU A 20 -15.47 4.82 3.27
N ALA A 21 -15.63 3.63 2.70
CA ALA A 21 -15.98 2.43 3.47
C ALA A 21 -14.86 2.04 4.45
N VAL A 22 -13.58 2.17 4.05
CA VAL A 22 -12.43 2.00 4.95
C VAL A 22 -12.51 2.97 6.12
N SER A 23 -12.72 4.26 5.84
CA SER A 23 -12.81 5.31 6.87
C SER A 23 -13.95 5.05 7.84
N ASN A 24 -15.10 4.62 7.32
CA ASN A 24 -16.27 4.29 8.15
C ASN A 24 -16.04 3.04 9.03
N ALA A 25 -15.45 2.00 8.47
CA ALA A 25 -15.11 0.78 9.23
C ALA A 25 -14.07 1.07 10.33
N ALA A 26 -13.11 1.96 10.08
CA ALA A 26 -12.08 2.32 11.05
C ALA A 26 -12.68 3.02 12.29
N TRP A 27 -13.71 3.82 12.15
CA TRP A 27 -14.35 4.49 13.28
C TRP A 27 -14.78 3.52 14.35
N LYS A 28 -15.55 2.49 13.98
CA LYS A 28 -16.09 1.50 14.91
C LYS A 28 -15.07 0.44 15.31
N GLY A 29 -14.39 -0.12 14.30
CA GLY A 29 -13.57 -1.32 14.51
C GLY A 29 -12.17 -1.04 15.05
N GLN A 30 -11.56 0.09 14.70
CA GLN A 30 -10.18 0.40 15.07
C GLN A 30 -10.08 1.49 16.14
N LEU A 31 -10.94 2.51 16.05
CA LEU A 31 -10.93 3.63 16.99
C LEU A 31 -11.93 3.46 18.14
N GLY A 32 -12.84 2.51 18.06
CA GLY A 32 -13.88 2.29 19.06
C GLY A 32 -14.83 3.50 19.23
N ALA A 33 -14.91 4.37 18.21
CA ALA A 33 -15.69 5.58 18.27
C ALA A 33 -17.14 5.32 17.79
N ASP A 34 -18.11 5.94 18.48
CA ASP A 34 -19.47 6.01 17.95
C ASP A 34 -19.58 7.17 16.93
N PRO A 35 -19.90 6.87 15.67
CA PRO A 35 -19.99 7.91 14.64
C PRO A 35 -20.97 9.04 14.96
N ALA A 36 -22.09 8.75 15.60
CA ALA A 36 -23.09 9.77 15.98
C ALA A 36 -22.51 10.75 17.01
N THR A 37 -21.80 10.24 18.00
CA THR A 37 -21.11 11.06 19.01
C THR A 37 -20.03 11.95 18.39
N VAL A 38 -19.23 11.42 17.45
CA VAL A 38 -18.21 12.22 16.75
C VAL A 38 -18.85 13.32 15.92
N VAL A 39 -19.93 13.02 15.19
CA VAL A 39 -20.67 13.99 14.38
C VAL A 39 -21.26 15.09 15.26
N ALA A 40 -21.85 14.74 16.41
CA ALA A 40 -22.37 15.71 17.35
C ALA A 40 -21.26 16.66 17.87
N ALA A 41 -20.11 16.11 18.23
CA ALA A 41 -18.94 16.87 18.68
C ALA A 41 -18.41 17.83 17.58
N LEU A 42 -18.32 17.37 16.34
CA LEU A 42 -17.90 18.20 15.21
C LEU A 42 -18.88 19.36 14.97
N ASN A 43 -20.19 19.10 15.03
CA ASN A 43 -21.19 20.12 14.82
C ASN A 43 -21.32 21.09 16.00
N ALA A 44 -20.87 20.73 17.20
CA ALA A 44 -20.79 21.60 18.34
C ALA A 44 -19.71 22.69 18.21
N VAL A 45 -18.69 22.46 17.34
CA VAL A 45 -17.63 23.43 17.05
C VAL A 45 -18.03 24.26 15.82
N PRO A 46 -18.35 25.60 15.97
CA PRO A 46 -18.87 26.39 14.88
C PRO A 46 -18.02 26.39 13.62
N VAL A 47 -16.68 26.38 13.77
CA VAL A 47 -15.74 26.38 12.64
C VAL A 47 -15.84 25.07 11.85
N TYR A 48 -15.84 23.92 12.50
CA TYR A 48 -16.02 22.63 11.81
C TYR A 48 -17.38 22.56 11.11
N LYS A 49 -18.47 22.97 11.79
CA LYS A 49 -19.79 23.02 11.17
C LYS A 49 -19.77 23.86 9.89
N ALA A 50 -19.18 25.05 9.95
CA ALA A 50 -19.09 25.96 8.79
C ALA A 50 -18.24 25.34 7.65
N MET A 51 -17.14 24.64 7.98
CA MET A 51 -16.32 23.94 6.98
C MET A 51 -17.10 22.84 6.26
N PHE A 52 -17.87 22.03 7.00
CA PHE A 52 -18.72 20.99 6.41
C PHE A 52 -19.81 21.58 5.52
N VAL A 53 -20.50 22.63 5.99
CA VAL A 53 -21.50 23.33 5.17
C VAL A 53 -20.88 23.87 3.88
N ARG A 54 -19.69 24.45 3.94
CA ARG A 54 -19.00 24.93 2.74
C ARG A 54 -18.61 23.82 1.77
N ALA A 55 -18.19 22.64 2.28
CA ALA A 55 -17.71 21.55 1.45
C ALA A 55 -18.83 20.66 0.90
N PHE A 56 -19.91 20.47 1.67
CA PHE A 56 -20.96 19.49 1.38
C PHE A 56 -22.37 20.07 1.32
N ASN A 57 -22.54 21.39 1.49
CA ASN A 57 -23.83 22.11 1.62
C ASN A 57 -24.71 21.66 2.81
N GLU A 58 -24.12 20.97 3.79
CA GLU A 58 -24.78 20.48 4.99
C GLU A 58 -23.78 20.38 6.15
N PRO A 59 -24.23 20.39 7.42
CA PRO A 59 -23.37 20.12 8.57
C PRO A 59 -22.70 18.73 8.48
N ALA A 60 -21.78 18.43 9.41
CA ALA A 60 -21.19 17.11 9.52
C ALA A 60 -22.26 16.03 9.70
N THR A 61 -22.14 14.94 8.97
CA THR A 61 -23.00 13.74 9.04
C THR A 61 -22.15 12.48 9.07
N VAL A 62 -22.73 11.33 9.43
CA VAL A 62 -22.05 10.04 9.39
C VAL A 62 -21.61 9.65 7.96
N ASP A 63 -22.20 10.24 6.94
CA ASP A 63 -21.91 9.95 5.54
C ASP A 63 -20.85 10.89 4.95
N ASN A 64 -20.80 12.17 5.35
CA ASN A 64 -19.87 13.13 4.77
C ASN A 64 -18.51 13.22 5.49
N VAL A 65 -18.43 12.85 6.78
CA VAL A 65 -17.14 12.78 7.48
C VAL A 65 -16.19 11.73 6.87
N PRO A 66 -16.62 10.49 6.56
CA PRO A 66 -15.79 9.55 5.81
C PRO A 66 -15.35 10.07 4.44
N LYS A 67 -16.18 10.83 3.74
CA LYS A 67 -15.81 11.46 2.45
C LYS A 67 -14.71 12.51 2.62
N ALA A 68 -14.78 13.33 3.68
CA ALA A 68 -13.72 14.29 4.00
C ALA A 68 -12.39 13.59 4.31
N LEU A 69 -12.42 12.54 5.15
CA LEU A 69 -11.24 11.73 5.48
C LEU A 69 -10.67 11.03 4.23
N ALA A 70 -11.50 10.41 3.42
CA ALA A 70 -11.08 9.75 2.19
C ALA A 70 -10.46 10.74 1.19
N THR A 71 -11.01 11.95 1.11
CA THR A 71 -10.44 13.03 0.29
C THR A 71 -9.05 13.42 0.78
N PHE A 72 -8.86 13.58 2.09
CA PHE A 72 -7.55 13.84 2.67
C PHE A 72 -6.56 12.69 2.37
N PHE A 73 -6.96 11.44 2.58
CA PHE A 73 -6.09 10.29 2.29
C PHE A 73 -5.67 10.22 0.81
N ARG A 74 -6.50 10.65 -0.13
CA ARG A 74 -6.15 10.75 -1.55
C ARG A 74 -5.08 11.79 -1.84
N THR A 75 -4.88 12.76 -0.96
CA THR A 75 -3.80 13.76 -1.10
C THR A 75 -2.45 13.25 -0.60
N LEU A 76 -2.42 12.18 0.19
CA LEU A 76 -1.20 11.62 0.76
C LEU A 76 -0.48 10.77 -0.30
N ASN A 77 0.29 11.43 -1.13
CA ASN A 77 1.02 10.80 -2.21
C ASN A 77 2.54 10.85 -1.96
N THR A 78 3.25 10.03 -2.70
CA THR A 78 4.71 10.01 -2.75
C THR A 78 5.17 10.09 -4.19
N GLY A 79 6.29 10.72 -4.41
CA GLY A 79 6.89 10.88 -5.74
C GLY A 79 8.30 11.41 -5.64
N ASN A 80 8.84 11.84 -6.79
CA ASN A 80 10.17 12.44 -6.87
C ASN A 80 11.29 11.53 -6.34
N SER A 81 11.10 10.20 -6.39
CA SER A 81 12.11 9.22 -6.02
C SER A 81 13.28 9.23 -7.02
N ALA A 82 14.39 8.60 -6.66
CA ALA A 82 15.51 8.41 -7.59
C ALA A 82 15.06 7.66 -8.86
N PHE A 83 14.14 6.69 -8.72
CA PHE A 83 13.51 6.02 -9.86
C PHE A 83 12.72 7.00 -10.75
N ASP A 84 11.95 7.90 -10.17
CA ASP A 84 11.15 8.86 -10.93
C ASP A 84 12.04 9.83 -11.71
N LYS A 85 13.12 10.29 -11.08
CA LYS A 85 14.14 11.16 -11.72
C LYS A 85 14.83 10.45 -12.89
N ASP A 86 15.22 9.16 -12.71
CA ASP A 86 15.79 8.35 -13.82
C ASP A 86 14.79 8.16 -14.97
N ALA A 87 13.53 7.91 -14.64
CA ALA A 87 12.45 7.78 -15.62
C ALA A 87 12.18 9.09 -16.36
N ALA A 88 12.32 10.23 -15.69
CA ALA A 88 12.22 11.58 -16.29
C ALA A 88 13.46 12.02 -17.08
N GLY A 89 14.52 11.19 -17.12
CA GLY A 89 15.69 11.43 -17.95
C GLY A 89 17.00 11.72 -17.20
N ASP A 90 16.97 11.93 -15.89
CA ASP A 90 18.17 12.08 -15.07
C ASP A 90 18.85 10.73 -14.85
N LYS A 91 19.74 10.37 -15.76
CA LYS A 91 20.46 9.09 -15.72
C LYS A 91 21.49 8.99 -14.59
N ALA A 92 21.75 10.07 -13.86
CA ALA A 92 22.61 10.07 -12.67
C ALA A 92 21.83 9.77 -11.37
N ALA A 93 20.50 9.87 -11.37
CA ALA A 93 19.67 9.71 -10.18
C ALA A 93 19.74 8.33 -9.53
N LEU A 94 19.86 7.26 -10.33
CA LEU A 94 20.06 5.90 -9.81
C LEU A 94 21.55 5.58 -9.62
N SER A 95 21.91 5.03 -8.47
CA SER A 95 23.23 4.47 -8.25
C SER A 95 23.51 3.29 -9.20
N LYS A 96 24.78 2.91 -9.36
CA LYS A 96 25.18 1.77 -10.19
C LYS A 96 24.50 0.47 -9.71
N ASP A 97 24.41 0.25 -8.40
CA ASP A 97 23.78 -0.93 -7.84
C ASP A 97 22.25 -0.89 -8.00
N ALA A 98 21.61 0.26 -7.84
CA ALA A 98 20.18 0.41 -8.09
C ALA A 98 19.82 0.15 -9.57
N LYS A 99 20.65 0.57 -10.52
CA LYS A 99 20.48 0.23 -11.96
C LYS A 99 20.57 -1.26 -12.20
N ALA A 100 21.61 -1.91 -11.66
CA ALA A 100 21.74 -3.36 -11.75
C ALA A 100 20.57 -4.09 -11.08
N GLY A 101 20.11 -3.60 -9.91
CA GLY A 101 18.95 -4.13 -9.21
C GLY A 101 17.65 -3.98 -10.00
N LYS A 102 17.43 -2.86 -10.69
CA LYS A 102 16.30 -2.65 -11.61
C LYS A 102 16.25 -3.70 -12.72
N GLU A 103 17.40 -4.02 -13.30
CA GLU A 103 17.49 -5.08 -14.31
C GLU A 103 17.21 -6.47 -13.73
N LEU A 104 17.78 -6.78 -12.54
CA LEU A 104 17.53 -8.04 -11.85
C LEU A 104 16.05 -8.18 -11.48
N PHE A 105 15.43 -7.14 -10.97
CA PHE A 105 14.01 -7.09 -10.65
C PHE A 105 13.13 -7.39 -11.86
N SER A 106 13.45 -6.79 -13.00
CA SER A 106 12.74 -7.06 -14.26
C SER A 106 12.98 -8.49 -14.77
N LYS A 107 14.24 -8.92 -14.89
CA LYS A 107 14.60 -10.26 -15.40
C LYS A 107 14.15 -11.38 -14.47
N GLY A 108 14.06 -11.11 -13.18
CA GLY A 108 13.56 -12.05 -12.16
C GLY A 108 12.05 -12.21 -12.12
N GLY A 109 11.30 -11.48 -12.96
CA GLY A 109 9.85 -11.58 -13.06
C GLY A 109 9.07 -10.78 -12.01
N CYS A 110 9.72 -10.02 -11.13
CA CYS A 110 9.06 -9.22 -10.10
C CYS A 110 8.07 -8.20 -10.69
N VAL A 111 8.38 -7.69 -11.89
CA VAL A 111 7.51 -6.75 -12.63
C VAL A 111 6.19 -7.37 -13.08
N SER A 112 6.02 -8.69 -13.04
CA SER A 112 4.75 -9.34 -13.41
C SER A 112 3.61 -8.99 -12.46
N CYS A 113 3.93 -8.79 -11.19
CA CYS A 113 2.99 -8.34 -10.15
C CYS A 113 3.27 -6.88 -9.75
N HIS A 114 4.54 -6.49 -9.65
CA HIS A 114 4.95 -5.15 -9.25
C HIS A 114 5.18 -4.23 -10.47
N VAL A 115 4.09 -3.90 -11.15
CA VAL A 115 4.08 -3.12 -12.40
C VAL A 115 4.35 -1.63 -12.12
N PRO A 116 5.35 -0.99 -12.79
CA PRO A 116 5.52 0.47 -12.71
C PRO A 116 4.29 1.21 -13.31
N PRO A 117 4.02 2.45 -12.91
CA PRO A 117 4.83 3.29 -12.00
C PRO A 117 4.53 3.07 -10.52
N LEU A 118 3.46 2.37 -10.15
CA LEU A 118 3.04 2.14 -8.76
C LEU A 118 3.73 0.91 -8.15
N PHE A 119 4.36 0.08 -8.97
CA PHE A 119 4.95 -1.18 -8.55
C PHE A 119 3.94 -2.09 -7.85
N SER A 120 2.77 -2.20 -8.44
CA SER A 120 1.67 -3.07 -8.07
C SER A 120 0.73 -3.23 -9.26
N ASP A 121 0.18 -4.41 -9.44
CA ASP A 121 -0.93 -4.70 -10.34
C ASP A 121 -2.28 -4.62 -9.60
N PHE A 122 -2.23 -4.48 -8.26
CA PHE A 122 -3.39 -4.55 -7.35
C PHE A 122 -4.21 -5.84 -7.45
N ALA A 123 -3.69 -6.86 -8.12
CA ALA A 123 -4.26 -8.20 -8.18
C ALA A 123 -3.96 -8.98 -6.90
N PHE A 124 -4.50 -10.20 -6.81
CA PHE A 124 -4.40 -11.04 -5.61
C PHE A 124 -3.58 -12.28 -5.94
N HIS A 125 -2.55 -12.53 -5.12
CA HIS A 125 -1.58 -13.58 -5.33
C HIS A 125 -1.34 -14.38 -4.05
N GLY A 126 -1.06 -15.68 -4.20
CA GLY A 126 -0.75 -16.60 -3.10
C GLY A 126 0.75 -16.79 -2.95
N LEU A 127 1.32 -16.31 -1.84
CA LEU A 127 2.73 -16.43 -1.52
C LEU A 127 3.02 -17.55 -0.49
N GLY A 128 1.98 -18.17 0.06
CA GLY A 128 2.12 -19.15 1.13
C GLY A 128 2.64 -18.57 2.44
N ILE A 129 2.21 -17.38 2.77
CA ILE A 129 2.59 -16.67 4.00
C ILE A 129 1.41 -16.69 4.95
N GLY A 130 1.65 -17.12 6.20
CA GLY A 130 0.59 -17.29 7.19
C GLY A 130 -0.38 -18.41 6.85
N ASP A 131 -1.33 -18.62 7.75
CA ASP A 131 -2.43 -19.63 7.63
C ASP A 131 -3.79 -18.95 7.39
N ASP A 132 -3.80 -17.65 7.15
CA ASP A 132 -5.01 -16.87 6.94
C ASP A 132 -5.75 -17.29 5.68
N ALA A 133 -7.07 -17.21 5.74
CA ALA A 133 -7.90 -17.45 4.56
C ALA A 133 -7.74 -16.37 3.48
N GLY A 134 -7.22 -15.18 3.85
CA GLY A 134 -6.95 -14.08 2.93
C GLY A 134 -8.23 -13.63 2.22
N ARG A 135 -8.14 -13.46 0.90
CA ARG A 135 -9.26 -12.99 0.07
C ARG A 135 -10.50 -13.88 0.17
N MET A 136 -10.37 -15.17 0.49
CA MET A 136 -11.51 -16.05 0.66
C MET A 136 -12.47 -15.57 1.75
N ASP A 137 -11.97 -14.88 2.79
CA ASP A 137 -12.83 -14.28 3.81
C ASP A 137 -13.73 -13.18 3.28
N ALA A 138 -13.31 -12.50 2.22
CA ALA A 138 -14.10 -11.46 1.56
C ALA A 138 -15.04 -12.03 0.49
N THR A 139 -14.58 -13.00 -0.31
CA THR A 139 -15.32 -13.51 -1.47
C THR A 139 -16.15 -14.74 -1.18
N LYS A 140 -15.79 -15.52 -0.15
CA LYS A 140 -16.33 -16.85 0.19
C LYS A 140 -16.05 -17.91 -0.89
N GLU A 141 -15.10 -17.66 -1.77
CA GLU A 141 -14.69 -18.55 -2.86
C GLU A 141 -13.41 -19.31 -2.47
N GLU A 142 -13.44 -20.65 -2.47
CA GLU A 142 -12.28 -21.47 -2.10
C GLU A 142 -11.03 -21.21 -2.97
N LYS A 143 -11.22 -20.85 -4.23
CA LYS A 143 -10.11 -20.47 -5.14
C LYS A 143 -9.31 -19.25 -4.67
N ASP A 144 -9.90 -18.41 -3.82
CA ASP A 144 -9.29 -17.18 -3.29
C ASP A 144 -8.55 -17.38 -1.96
N LYS A 145 -8.49 -18.62 -1.48
CA LYS A 145 -7.84 -18.95 -0.21
C LYS A 145 -6.36 -18.63 -0.21
N GLY A 146 -5.92 -17.87 0.81
CA GLY A 146 -4.52 -17.47 0.98
C GLY A 146 -4.03 -16.46 -0.05
N LEU A 147 -4.93 -15.87 -0.84
CA LEU A 147 -4.58 -14.79 -1.75
C LEU A 147 -4.61 -13.43 -1.03
N PHE A 148 -3.60 -12.61 -1.32
CA PHE A 148 -3.48 -11.26 -0.80
C PHE A 148 -3.14 -10.30 -1.93
N LYS A 149 -3.61 -9.05 -1.80
CA LYS A 149 -3.38 -8.02 -2.80
C LYS A 149 -1.91 -7.64 -2.86
N THR A 150 -1.35 -7.54 -4.07
CA THR A 150 -0.02 -6.98 -4.30
C THR A 150 0.06 -5.55 -3.76
N PRO A 151 0.90 -5.28 -2.75
CA PRO A 151 1.09 -3.91 -2.28
C PRO A 151 1.96 -3.12 -3.26
N THR A 152 1.82 -1.80 -3.24
CA THR A 152 2.80 -0.94 -3.89
C THR A 152 4.18 -1.09 -3.25
N LEU A 153 5.25 -1.04 -4.05
CA LEU A 153 6.61 -0.98 -3.53
C LEU A 153 7.14 0.47 -3.39
N ARG A 154 6.31 1.46 -3.67
CA ARG A 154 6.67 2.85 -3.36
C ARG A 154 6.89 3.01 -1.86
N ASN A 155 8.05 3.55 -1.49
CA ASN A 155 8.47 3.72 -0.09
C ASN A 155 8.57 2.41 0.71
N VAL A 156 8.73 1.27 0.04
CA VAL A 156 8.75 -0.04 0.70
C VAL A 156 9.83 -0.16 1.77
N ALA A 157 11.00 0.46 1.57
CA ALA A 157 12.08 0.42 2.55
C ALA A 157 11.75 1.13 3.88
N LEU A 158 10.68 1.92 3.94
CA LEU A 158 10.21 2.65 5.12
C LEU A 158 9.06 1.94 5.87
N THR A 159 8.64 0.75 5.43
CA THR A 159 7.38 0.15 5.88
C THR A 159 7.53 -1.23 6.53
N ALA A 160 8.69 -1.53 7.09
CA ALA A 160 8.89 -2.74 7.89
C ALA A 160 7.91 -2.78 9.10
N PRO A 161 7.44 -3.97 9.53
CA PRO A 161 7.70 -5.30 8.97
C PRO A 161 6.90 -5.57 7.67
N TYR A 162 7.28 -6.62 6.93
CA TYR A 162 6.76 -6.93 5.60
C TYR A 162 5.80 -8.12 5.62
N PHE A 163 5.04 -8.23 4.51
CA PHE A 163 3.90 -9.11 4.30
C PHE A 163 2.70 -8.73 5.19
N HIS A 164 1.55 -9.38 4.94
CA HIS A 164 0.31 -9.07 5.65
C HIS A 164 0.36 -9.43 7.15
N ASP A 165 1.18 -10.42 7.51
CA ASP A 165 1.38 -10.92 8.87
C ASP A 165 2.61 -10.31 9.59
N GLY A 166 3.41 -9.51 8.88
CA GLY A 166 4.64 -8.92 9.41
C GLY A 166 5.74 -9.94 9.71
N SER A 167 5.71 -11.12 9.08
CA SER A 167 6.66 -12.22 9.33
C SER A 167 8.10 -11.87 8.94
N ALA A 168 8.33 -11.11 7.87
CA ALA A 168 9.65 -10.60 7.54
C ALA A 168 9.92 -9.26 8.24
N LYS A 169 10.96 -9.21 9.07
CA LYS A 169 11.29 -8.03 9.88
C LYS A 169 12.13 -7.02 9.10
N THR A 170 12.82 -7.47 8.07
CA THR A 170 13.71 -6.65 7.26
C THR A 170 13.39 -6.79 5.77
N LEU A 171 13.77 -5.77 4.99
CA LEU A 171 13.62 -5.82 3.54
C LEU A 171 14.47 -6.95 2.92
N ASP A 172 15.62 -7.27 3.51
CA ASP A 172 16.47 -8.37 3.08
C ASP A 172 15.76 -9.73 3.22
N GLU A 173 15.06 -9.95 4.35
CA GLU A 173 14.26 -11.18 4.56
C GLU A 173 13.12 -11.27 3.55
N ALA A 174 12.42 -10.16 3.30
CA ALA A 174 11.33 -10.11 2.32
C ALA A 174 11.85 -10.43 0.90
N ILE A 175 12.96 -9.80 0.48
CA ILE A 175 13.59 -10.07 -0.83
C ILE A 175 14.04 -11.53 -0.92
N ALA A 176 14.64 -12.08 0.14
CA ALA A 176 15.11 -13.47 0.15
C ALA A 176 13.94 -14.46 0.03
N LEU A 177 12.80 -14.21 0.68
CA LEU A 177 11.60 -15.03 0.55
C LEU A 177 11.02 -14.95 -0.86
N MET A 178 10.90 -13.77 -1.43
CA MET A 178 10.41 -13.57 -2.80
C MET A 178 11.35 -14.23 -3.82
N ALA A 179 12.68 -14.13 -3.63
CA ALA A 179 13.66 -14.78 -4.49
C ALA A 179 13.57 -16.31 -4.46
N LYS A 180 13.12 -16.90 -3.35
CA LYS A 180 12.84 -18.36 -3.25
C LYS A 180 11.56 -18.78 -3.96
N GLY A 181 10.71 -17.83 -4.40
CA GLY A 181 9.40 -18.12 -4.97
C GLY A 181 8.30 -18.29 -3.91
N GLY A 182 8.40 -17.58 -2.78
CA GLY A 182 7.48 -17.72 -1.64
C GLY A 182 7.69 -18.99 -0.82
N ASN A 183 6.69 -19.38 -0.05
CA ASN A 183 6.64 -20.65 0.65
C ASN A 183 5.93 -21.71 -0.19
N LYS A 184 6.14 -22.98 0.16
CA LYS A 184 5.45 -24.10 -0.50
C LYS A 184 3.97 -24.06 -0.17
N VAL A 185 3.14 -24.07 -1.19
CA VAL A 185 1.67 -24.15 -1.08
C VAL A 185 1.15 -25.21 -2.07
N ALA A 186 -0.08 -25.68 -1.82
CA ALA A 186 -0.71 -26.68 -2.67
C ALA A 186 -0.90 -26.17 -4.12
N THR A 187 -1.23 -24.90 -4.27
CA THR A 187 -1.43 -24.24 -5.57
C THR A 187 -0.55 -23.00 -5.63
N PRO A 188 0.71 -23.11 -6.11
CA PRO A 188 1.61 -21.99 -6.24
C PRO A 188 1.10 -20.99 -7.30
N ASP A 189 1.31 -19.70 -7.04
CA ASP A 189 1.03 -18.69 -8.06
C ASP A 189 1.95 -18.92 -9.28
N PRO A 190 1.39 -19.01 -10.50
CA PRO A 190 2.16 -19.32 -11.70
C PRO A 190 3.18 -18.25 -12.10
N LEU A 191 2.99 -17.02 -11.62
CA LEU A 191 3.89 -15.90 -11.86
C LEU A 191 5.08 -15.89 -10.90
N LEU A 192 4.94 -16.52 -9.73
CA LEU A 192 5.97 -16.54 -8.70
C LEU A 192 6.96 -17.68 -8.94
N LYS A 193 8.09 -17.36 -9.53
CA LYS A 193 9.15 -18.33 -9.84
C LYS A 193 10.41 -18.05 -9.02
N PRO A 194 11.07 -19.09 -8.49
CA PRO A 194 12.32 -18.90 -7.77
C PRO A 194 13.43 -18.39 -8.70
N VAL A 195 14.26 -17.50 -8.18
CA VAL A 195 15.46 -16.98 -8.83
C VAL A 195 16.69 -17.30 -8.01
N LYS A 196 17.81 -17.59 -8.69
CA LYS A 196 19.08 -17.93 -8.03
C LYS A 196 19.99 -16.71 -7.99
N TRP A 197 19.70 -15.77 -7.11
CA TRP A 197 20.54 -14.60 -6.89
C TRP A 197 21.58 -14.85 -5.81
N ASN A 198 22.82 -14.41 -6.06
CA ASN A 198 23.85 -14.37 -5.03
C ASN A 198 23.67 -13.15 -4.09
N ALA A 199 24.45 -13.08 -3.01
CA ALA A 199 24.34 -12.01 -2.02
C ALA A 199 24.49 -10.59 -2.62
N LYS A 200 25.38 -10.42 -3.60
CA LYS A 200 25.55 -9.14 -4.30
C LYS A 200 24.30 -8.76 -5.08
N GLN A 201 23.69 -9.69 -5.78
CA GLN A 201 22.48 -9.48 -6.57
C GLN A 201 21.27 -9.14 -5.67
N LEU A 202 21.13 -9.83 -4.52
CA LEU A 202 20.10 -9.47 -3.52
C LEU A 202 20.30 -8.06 -3.01
N ALA A 203 21.54 -7.66 -2.70
CA ALA A 203 21.85 -6.29 -2.28
C ALA A 203 21.56 -5.25 -3.39
N GLN A 204 21.78 -5.58 -4.64
CA GLN A 204 21.44 -4.71 -5.77
C GLN A 204 19.91 -4.54 -5.94
N VAL A 205 19.14 -5.62 -5.79
CA VAL A 205 17.67 -5.52 -5.78
C VAL A 205 17.20 -4.66 -4.63
N LYS A 206 17.79 -4.81 -3.42
CA LYS A 206 17.50 -3.94 -2.28
C LYS A 206 17.79 -2.46 -2.61
N ALA A 207 18.95 -2.16 -3.17
CA ALA A 207 19.32 -0.80 -3.58
C ALA A 207 18.33 -0.20 -4.60
N PHE A 208 17.76 -1.03 -5.50
CA PHE A 208 16.69 -0.59 -6.37
C PHE A 208 15.39 -0.31 -5.62
N LEU A 209 14.98 -1.17 -4.69
CA LEU A 209 13.77 -0.97 -3.89
C LEU A 209 13.90 0.28 -2.99
N GLU A 210 15.08 0.55 -2.44
CA GLU A 210 15.37 1.78 -1.71
C GLU A 210 15.28 3.03 -2.61
N ALA A 211 15.63 2.91 -3.90
CA ALA A 211 15.50 3.98 -4.88
C ALA A 211 14.04 4.30 -5.27
N LEU A 212 13.07 3.48 -4.83
CA LEU A 212 11.63 3.76 -4.94
C LEU A 212 11.09 4.64 -3.80
N ASN A 213 11.94 4.97 -2.81
CA ASN A 213 11.56 5.91 -1.76
C ASN A 213 11.48 7.32 -2.35
N GLY A 214 10.30 7.86 -2.28
CA GLY A 214 10.00 9.22 -2.74
C GLY A 214 9.77 10.16 -1.57
N GLU A 215 9.70 11.43 -1.90
CA GLU A 215 9.35 12.47 -0.96
C GLU A 215 7.89 12.31 -0.53
N LEU A 216 7.64 12.39 0.76
CA LEU A 216 6.29 12.42 1.33
C LEU A 216 5.87 13.87 1.46
N THR A 217 4.88 14.26 0.68
CA THR A 217 4.28 15.60 0.82
C THR A 217 3.08 15.48 1.74
N TYR A 218 3.20 16.07 2.93
CA TYR A 218 2.08 16.25 3.84
C TYR A 218 1.61 17.70 3.75
N PRO A 219 0.29 17.95 3.70
CA PRO A 219 -0.19 19.31 3.89
C PRO A 219 0.17 19.78 5.29
N ASP A 220 0.47 21.06 5.43
CA ASP A 220 0.69 21.66 6.74
C ASP A 220 -0.51 21.41 7.65
N ALA A 221 -0.24 21.04 8.89
CA ALA A 221 -1.31 20.86 9.86
C ALA A 221 -2.04 22.18 10.07
N PRO A 222 -3.35 22.25 9.80
CA PRO A 222 -4.10 23.48 10.04
C PRO A 222 -4.15 23.78 11.55
N ARG A 223 -4.27 25.05 11.90
CA ARG A 223 -4.66 25.40 13.26
C ARG A 223 -6.03 24.80 13.55
N LEU A 224 -6.10 23.99 14.58
CA LEU A 224 -7.39 23.47 15.03
C LEU A 224 -8.21 24.60 15.65
N PRO A 225 -9.54 24.61 15.43
CA PRO A 225 -10.43 25.62 15.99
C PRO A 225 -10.51 25.55 17.51
#